data_8dab5f53942431181c0f1bbc5fa6d163
#
_entry.id   8dab5f53942431181c0f1bbc5fa6d163
#
_cell.length_a   1.000
_cell.length_b   1.000
_cell.length_c   1.000
_cell.angle_alpha   90.00
_cell.angle_beta   90.00
_cell.angle_gamma   90.00
#
_symmetry.space_group_name_H-M   'P 1'
#
loop_
_entity.id
_entity.type
_entity.pdbx_description
1 polymer ?
#
loop_
_entity_poly.entity_id
_entity_poly.type
_entity_poly.pdbx_seq_one_letter_code
_entity_poly.pdbx_strand_id
1 'polypeptide(L)'
;ARRKGGRMTGLVLKLGPHERVLINGAVIENGEKRSRLAIMTPNANILRLRDAIHPEAVNTPVRRVCYIAQLVLSGDADPEEAKLQLLRGIEQLSQVLTDYDSRTQLTLASRAVMENQHYQALKALRSLLPREERLFAAGKA
;
A
#
# COMPACT_ATOMS: atom_id res chain seq x y z
N ALA A 1 -2.55 20.20 25.14
CA ALA A 1 -2.37 19.99 24.41
C ALA A 1 -2.56 19.47 23.47
N ARG A 2 -2.61 19.45 23.80
CA ARG A 2 -2.57 19.04 23.07
C ARG A 2 -2.49 18.96 21.99
N ARG A 3 -2.51 18.93 21.64
CA ARG A 3 -2.38 19.00 20.66
C ARG A 3 -1.78 18.70 19.75
N LYS A 4 -1.59 18.48 20.09
CA LYS A 4 -0.67 18.39 19.02
C LYS A 4 -0.46 17.00 18.59
N GLY A 5 -0.67 16.10 19.42
CA GLY A 5 -0.51 14.72 19.10
C GLY A 5 -1.40 14.29 17.96
N GLY A 6 -2.59 14.80 17.90
CA GLY A 6 -3.53 14.36 16.88
C GLY A 6 -3.07 14.62 15.47
N ARG A 7 -2.35 15.72 15.26
CA ARG A 7 -1.95 16.06 13.91
C ARG A 7 -0.88 15.14 13.35
N MET A 8 -0.19 14.43 14.22
CA MET A 8 0.92 13.61 13.80
C MET A 8 0.53 12.22 13.39
N THR A 9 -0.57 11.74 13.88
CA THR A 9 -0.89 10.34 13.77
C THR A 9 -2.14 10.05 12.98
N GLY A 10 -2.90 11.07 12.68
CA GLY A 10 -4.18 10.84 12.04
C GLY A 10 -4.03 10.47 10.59
N LEU A 11 -4.56 9.31 10.24
CA LEU A 11 -4.75 8.95 8.86
C LEU A 11 -6.24 8.97 8.62
N VAL A 12 -6.69 9.72 7.60
CA VAL A 12 -8.11 9.84 7.32
C VAL A 12 -8.44 8.99 6.11
N LEU A 13 -9.35 8.05 6.30
CA LEU A 13 -9.86 7.22 5.21
C LEU A 13 -11.22 7.75 4.79
N LYS A 14 -11.37 8.04 3.51
CA LYS A 14 -12.67 8.41 2.96
C LYS A 14 -13.31 7.13 2.45
N LEU A 15 -14.40 6.74 3.08
CA LEU A 15 -15.06 5.47 2.77
C LEU A 15 -16.31 5.71 1.95
N GLY A 16 -16.46 4.94 0.87
CA GLY A 16 -17.67 4.95 0.10
C GLY A 16 -18.75 4.08 0.75
N PRO A 17 -19.97 4.13 0.20
CA PRO A 17 -21.05 3.30 0.75
C PRO A 17 -20.67 1.83 0.73
N HIS A 18 -20.88 1.17 1.86
CA HIS A 18 -20.64 -0.27 2.03
C HIS A 18 -19.21 -0.73 1.74
N GLU A 19 -18.29 0.21 1.69
CA GLU A 19 -16.88 -0.13 1.49
C GLU A 19 -16.37 -0.90 2.71
N ARG A 20 -15.55 -1.92 2.46
CA ARG A 20 -14.95 -2.73 3.52
C ARG A 20 -13.48 -2.43 3.64
N VAL A 21 -13.00 -2.39 4.86
CA VAL A 21 -11.60 -2.14 5.15
C VAL A 21 -11.17 -3.03 6.30
N LEU A 22 -9.95 -3.55 6.20
CA LEU A 22 -9.36 -4.34 7.25
C LEU A 22 -8.48 -3.41 8.08
N ILE A 23 -8.72 -3.36 9.39
CA ILE A 23 -7.93 -2.53 10.30
C ILE A 23 -7.46 -3.39 11.45
N ASN A 24 -6.16 -3.62 11.51
CA ASN A 24 -5.53 -4.47 12.53
C ASN A 24 -6.27 -5.80 12.69
N GLY A 25 -6.63 -6.40 11.56
CA GLY A 25 -7.30 -7.70 11.54
C GLY A 25 -8.82 -7.66 11.64
N ALA A 26 -9.39 -6.51 11.91
CA ALA A 26 -10.85 -6.39 12.00
C ALA A 26 -11.40 -5.91 10.66
N VAL A 27 -12.45 -6.60 10.18
CA VAL A 27 -13.13 -6.17 8.96
C VAL A 27 -14.23 -5.19 9.38
N ILE A 28 -14.17 -4.01 8.79
CA ILE A 28 -15.13 -2.94 9.07
C ILE A 28 -15.85 -2.60 7.78
N GLU A 29 -17.16 -2.56 7.82
CA GLU A 29 -17.95 -2.18 6.65
C GLU A 29 -18.63 -0.85 6.91
N ASN A 30 -18.49 0.08 5.96
CA ASN A 30 -19.14 1.37 6.05
C ASN A 30 -20.64 1.21 5.80
N GLY A 31 -21.42 2.15 6.32
CA GLY A 31 -22.85 2.15 6.09
C GLY A 31 -23.23 2.66 4.71
N GLU A 32 -24.47 3.14 4.60
CA GLU A 32 -25.03 3.52 3.30
C GLU A 32 -24.50 4.83 2.77
N LYS A 33 -23.94 5.69 3.62
CA LYS A 33 -23.48 7.01 3.23
C LYS A 33 -21.97 7.11 3.29
N ARG A 34 -21.42 7.95 2.45
CA ARG A 34 -20.00 8.23 2.50
C ARG A 34 -19.63 8.73 3.89
N SER A 35 -18.45 8.36 4.35
CA SER A 35 -18.00 8.80 5.65
C SER A 35 -16.49 8.94 5.67
N ARG A 36 -16.00 9.55 6.73
CA ARG A 36 -14.58 9.65 6.99
C ARG A 36 -14.27 8.92 8.27
N LEU A 37 -13.17 8.19 8.25
CA LEU A 37 -12.73 7.47 9.42
C LEU A 37 -11.32 7.91 9.75
N ALA A 38 -11.14 8.47 10.92
CA ALA A 38 -9.82 8.90 11.36
C ALA A 38 -9.17 7.77 12.16
N ILE A 39 -8.03 7.29 11.67
CA ILE A 39 -7.29 6.24 12.34
C ILE A 39 -6.27 6.92 13.23
N MET A 40 -6.46 6.85 14.53
CA MET A 40 -5.62 7.55 15.48
C MET A 40 -4.37 6.76 15.87
N THR A 41 -4.39 5.46 15.69
CA THR A 41 -3.27 4.61 16.06
C THR A 41 -2.16 4.73 15.02
N PRO A 42 -0.93 5.08 15.44
CA PRO A 42 0.19 5.14 14.48
C PRO A 42 0.49 3.77 13.90
N ASN A 43 0.82 3.75 12.63
CA ASN A 43 1.25 2.53 11.95
C ASN A 43 0.24 1.39 12.03
N ALA A 44 -1.04 1.72 12.07
CA ALA A 44 -2.08 0.69 12.03
C ALA A 44 -2.02 -0.05 10.69
N ASN A 45 -2.29 -1.35 10.75
CA ASN A 45 -2.32 -2.17 9.55
C ASN A 45 -3.68 -2.02 8.88
N ILE A 46 -3.71 -1.28 7.77
CA ILE A 46 -4.95 -0.95 7.08
C ILE A 46 -4.89 -1.48 5.66
N LEU A 47 -5.92 -2.22 5.27
CA LEU A 47 -6.02 -2.71 3.90
C LEU A 47 -7.46 -2.49 3.43
N ARG A 48 -7.62 -1.63 2.42
CA ARG A 48 -8.93 -1.45 1.80
C ARG A 48 -9.16 -2.66 0.91
N LEU A 49 -10.27 -3.37 1.12
CA LEU A 49 -10.48 -4.61 0.40
C LEU A 49 -10.58 -4.39 -1.11
N ARG A 50 -11.03 -3.21 -1.54
CA ARG A 50 -11.07 -2.89 -2.96
C ARG A 50 -9.67 -2.82 -3.58
N ASP A 51 -8.64 -2.62 -2.75
CA ASP A 51 -7.25 -2.53 -3.23
C ASP A 51 -6.51 -3.86 -3.13
N ALA A 52 -7.14 -4.87 -2.58
CA ALA A 52 -6.48 -6.16 -2.41
C ALA A 52 -6.32 -6.85 -3.76
N ILE A 53 -5.14 -7.44 -3.96
CA ILE A 53 -4.86 -8.18 -5.18
C ILE A 53 -5.13 -9.65 -4.92
N HIS A 54 -5.92 -10.26 -5.80
CA HIS A 54 -6.20 -11.68 -5.70
C HIS A 54 -4.91 -12.46 -5.97
N PRO A 55 -4.63 -13.54 -5.22
CA PRO A 55 -3.38 -14.29 -5.42
C PRO A 55 -3.14 -14.71 -6.87
N GLU A 56 -4.20 -15.03 -7.59
CA GLU A 56 -4.07 -15.45 -8.99
C GLU A 56 -3.71 -14.30 -9.92
N ALA A 57 -3.85 -13.07 -9.46
CA ALA A 57 -3.51 -11.91 -10.27
C ALA A 57 -2.11 -11.37 -9.98
N VAL A 58 -1.35 -12.05 -9.14
CA VAL A 58 0.00 -11.62 -8.77
C VAL A 58 0.98 -12.16 -9.79
N ASN A 59 1.02 -11.50 -10.94
CA ASN A 59 1.77 -12.01 -12.09
C ASN A 59 2.66 -10.97 -12.76
N THR A 60 2.90 -9.84 -12.11
CA THR A 60 3.82 -8.83 -12.62
C THR A 60 4.74 -8.37 -11.50
N PRO A 61 5.90 -7.79 -11.82
CA PRO A 61 6.83 -7.34 -10.78
C PRO A 61 6.22 -6.37 -9.78
N VAL A 62 5.46 -5.36 -10.24
CA VAL A 62 4.84 -4.41 -9.32
C VAL A 62 3.79 -5.11 -8.46
N ARG A 63 2.96 -5.95 -9.08
CA ARG A 63 1.93 -6.66 -8.31
C ARG A 63 2.55 -7.57 -7.26
N ARG A 64 3.67 -8.20 -7.56
CA ARG A 64 4.33 -9.05 -6.57
C ARG A 64 4.78 -8.28 -5.35
N VAL A 65 5.37 -7.09 -5.56
CA VAL A 65 5.81 -6.28 -4.43
C VAL A 65 4.61 -5.75 -3.66
N CYS A 66 3.57 -5.30 -4.36
CA CYS A 66 2.33 -4.89 -3.71
C CYS A 66 1.75 -6.00 -2.85
N TYR A 67 1.78 -7.22 -3.36
CA TYR A 67 1.21 -8.36 -2.65
C TYR A 67 1.96 -8.65 -1.36
N ILE A 68 3.28 -8.49 -1.35
CA ILE A 68 4.06 -8.66 -0.13
C ILE A 68 3.61 -7.66 0.93
N ALA A 69 3.45 -6.39 0.55
CA ALA A 69 2.97 -5.37 1.48
C ALA A 69 1.55 -5.70 1.96
N GLN A 70 0.71 -6.19 1.06
CA GLN A 70 -0.65 -6.58 1.40
C GLN A 70 -0.67 -7.68 2.46
N LEU A 71 0.21 -8.66 2.33
CA LEU A 71 0.26 -9.76 3.29
C LEU A 71 0.66 -9.28 4.68
N VAL A 72 1.52 -8.28 4.76
CA VAL A 72 1.85 -7.68 6.06
C VAL A 72 0.61 -7.02 6.65
N LEU A 73 -0.11 -6.26 5.84
CA LEU A 73 -1.29 -5.54 6.31
C LEU A 73 -2.41 -6.46 6.74
N SER A 74 -2.53 -7.61 6.10
CA SER A 74 -3.56 -8.57 6.48
C SER A 74 -3.13 -9.47 7.63
N GLY A 75 -1.87 -9.36 8.06
CA GLY A 75 -1.39 -10.18 9.15
C GLY A 75 -0.88 -11.55 8.74
N ASP A 76 -0.75 -11.78 7.43
CA ASP A 76 -0.33 -13.07 6.89
C ASP A 76 1.15 -13.19 6.66
N ALA A 77 1.91 -12.11 6.83
CA ALA A 77 3.36 -12.14 6.68
C ALA A 77 4.01 -11.42 7.84
N ASP A 78 5.16 -11.92 8.26
CA ASP A 78 5.92 -11.28 9.32
C ASP A 78 6.55 -9.99 8.79
N PRO A 79 6.34 -8.84 9.47
CA PRO A 79 6.87 -7.56 8.98
C PRO A 79 8.38 -7.54 8.80
N GLU A 80 9.14 -8.18 9.69
CA GLU A 80 10.59 -8.14 9.58
C GLU A 80 11.10 -8.93 8.38
N GLU A 81 10.50 -10.10 8.13
CA GLU A 81 10.88 -10.87 6.96
C GLU A 81 10.46 -10.19 5.68
N ALA A 82 9.26 -9.62 5.69
CA ALA A 82 8.74 -8.94 4.51
C ALA A 82 9.55 -7.68 4.18
N LYS A 83 10.12 -7.02 5.19
CA LYS A 83 10.87 -5.80 4.97
C LYS A 83 12.00 -6.02 3.98
N LEU A 84 12.76 -7.10 4.14
CA LEU A 84 13.86 -7.37 3.23
C LEU A 84 13.35 -7.68 1.82
N GLN A 85 12.27 -8.43 1.72
CA GLN A 85 11.69 -8.75 0.42
C GLN A 85 11.16 -7.49 -0.26
N LEU A 86 10.53 -6.61 0.50
CA LEU A 86 10.00 -5.36 -0.05
C LEU A 86 11.13 -4.46 -0.56
N LEU A 87 12.17 -4.29 0.25
CA LEU A 87 13.28 -3.42 -0.16
C LEU A 87 14.00 -3.98 -1.38
N ARG A 88 14.18 -5.30 -1.44
CA ARG A 88 14.78 -5.93 -2.60
C ARG A 88 13.92 -5.76 -3.85
N GLY A 89 12.61 -5.96 -3.70
CA GLY A 89 11.70 -5.77 -4.82
C GLY A 89 11.67 -4.34 -5.32
N ILE A 90 11.70 -3.38 -4.39
CA ILE A 90 11.73 -1.96 -4.76
C ILE A 90 13.00 -1.64 -5.53
N GLU A 91 14.13 -2.19 -5.08
CA GLU A 91 15.38 -1.98 -5.79
C GLU A 91 15.32 -2.53 -7.20
N GLN A 92 14.76 -3.73 -7.38
CA GLN A 92 14.63 -4.30 -8.71
C GLN A 92 13.73 -3.45 -9.59
N LEU A 93 12.64 -2.93 -9.05
CA LEU A 93 11.75 -2.07 -9.81
C LEU A 93 12.45 -0.77 -10.21
N SER A 94 13.34 -0.26 -9.37
CA SER A 94 14.03 0.99 -9.68
C SER A 94 14.93 0.87 -10.89
N GLN A 95 15.27 -0.34 -11.30
CA GLN A 95 16.14 -0.54 -12.46
C GLN A 95 15.36 -0.54 -13.77
N VAL A 96 14.06 -0.72 -13.71
CA VAL A 96 13.23 -0.74 -14.92
C VAL A 96 12.24 0.42 -14.98
N LEU A 97 11.83 0.94 -13.85
CA LEU A 97 10.92 2.09 -13.80
C LEU A 97 11.76 3.33 -13.49
N THR A 98 12.33 3.90 -14.54
CA THR A 98 13.33 4.94 -14.38
C THR A 98 12.83 6.36 -14.58
N ASP A 99 11.56 6.53 -14.94
CA ASP A 99 10.99 7.86 -15.10
C ASP A 99 10.87 8.55 -13.74
N TYR A 100 10.80 9.87 -13.78
CA TYR A 100 10.84 10.69 -12.56
C TYR A 100 9.74 10.32 -11.59
N ASP A 101 8.50 10.19 -12.09
CA ASP A 101 7.37 9.90 -11.21
C ASP A 101 7.51 8.53 -10.52
N SER A 102 7.94 7.53 -11.28
CA SER A 102 8.14 6.20 -10.70
C SER A 102 9.23 6.22 -9.65
N ARG A 103 10.32 6.92 -9.93
CA ARG A 103 11.43 7.01 -8.97
C ARG A 103 10.98 7.69 -7.68
N THR A 104 10.16 8.71 -7.80
CA THR A 104 9.63 9.39 -6.63
C THR A 104 8.80 8.42 -5.78
N GLN A 105 7.91 7.66 -6.44
CA GLN A 105 7.07 6.71 -5.71
C GLN A 105 7.89 5.58 -5.09
N LEU A 106 8.91 5.11 -5.78
CA LEU A 106 9.76 4.06 -5.24
C LEU A 106 10.54 4.56 -4.02
N THR A 107 10.99 5.81 -4.06
CA THR A 107 11.66 6.41 -2.90
C THR A 107 10.71 6.51 -1.71
N LEU A 108 9.47 6.95 -1.96
CA LEU A 108 8.47 7.02 -0.89
C LEU A 108 8.16 5.65 -0.33
N ALA A 109 8.03 4.65 -1.21
CA ALA A 109 7.75 3.30 -0.76
C ALA A 109 8.89 2.75 0.10
N SER A 110 10.13 2.97 -0.33
CA SER A 110 11.29 2.50 0.41
C SER A 110 11.34 3.12 1.80
N ARG A 111 11.12 4.42 1.88
CA ARG A 111 11.11 5.11 3.17
C ARG A 111 9.99 4.58 4.07
N ALA A 112 8.82 4.39 3.49
CA ALA A 112 7.69 3.88 4.27
C ALA A 112 7.97 2.48 4.82
N VAL A 113 8.60 1.62 4.00
CA VAL A 113 8.97 0.28 4.45
C VAL A 113 9.94 0.37 5.63
N MET A 114 10.95 1.23 5.51
CA MET A 114 11.93 1.39 6.58
C MET A 114 11.30 1.89 7.88
N GLU A 115 10.24 2.67 7.77
CA GLU A 115 9.57 3.23 8.94
C GLU A 115 8.37 2.40 9.37
N ASN A 116 8.22 1.20 8.82
CA ASN A 116 7.14 0.27 9.15
C ASN A 116 5.74 0.84 8.87
N GLN A 117 5.65 1.70 7.86
CA GLN A 117 4.39 2.30 7.44
C GLN A 117 3.89 1.56 6.21
N HIS A 118 3.40 0.34 6.42
CA HIS A 118 3.08 -0.55 5.30
C HIS A 118 1.89 -0.10 4.47
N TYR A 119 0.94 0.62 5.09
CA TYR A 119 -0.16 1.17 4.31
C TYR A 119 0.35 2.21 3.31
N GLN A 120 1.25 3.10 3.77
CA GLN A 120 1.83 4.11 2.89
C GLN A 120 2.70 3.46 1.81
N ALA A 121 3.42 2.40 2.20
CA ALA A 121 4.23 1.68 1.23
C ALA A 121 3.37 1.08 0.12
N LEU A 122 2.28 0.41 0.50
CA LEU A 122 1.37 -0.18 -0.49
C LEU A 122 0.77 0.90 -1.38
N LYS A 123 0.37 2.02 -0.80
CA LYS A 123 -0.21 3.11 -1.59
C LYS A 123 0.77 3.61 -2.64
N ALA A 124 2.02 3.82 -2.26
CA ALA A 124 3.04 4.28 -3.20
C ALA A 124 3.29 3.22 -4.29
N LEU A 125 3.37 1.96 -3.91
CA LEU A 125 3.62 0.89 -4.87
C LEU A 125 2.45 0.71 -5.83
N ARG A 126 1.22 0.82 -5.35
CA ARG A 126 0.06 0.71 -6.23
C ARG A 126 0.02 1.80 -7.28
N SER A 127 0.58 2.96 -6.99
CA SER A 127 0.60 4.05 -7.96
C SER A 127 1.46 3.71 -9.19
N LEU A 128 2.26 2.65 -9.11
CA LEU A 128 3.11 2.22 -10.22
C LEU A 128 2.40 1.27 -11.18
N LEU A 129 1.23 0.76 -10.79
CA LEU A 129 0.54 -0.21 -11.62
C LEU A 129 0.16 0.31 -13.01
N PRO A 130 -0.37 1.54 -13.15
CA PRO A 130 -0.68 2.04 -14.48
C PRO A 130 0.57 2.16 -15.37
N ARG A 131 1.70 2.54 -14.78
CA ARG A 131 2.93 2.66 -15.54
C ARG A 131 3.40 1.29 -16.03
N GLU A 132 3.31 0.30 -15.16
CA GLU A 132 3.69 -1.06 -15.52
C GLU A 132 2.80 -1.58 -16.66
N GLU A 133 1.50 -1.32 -16.59
CA GLU A 133 0.59 -1.74 -17.64
C GLU A 133 0.96 -1.13 -18.98
N ARG A 134 1.33 0.16 -18.97
CA ARG A 134 1.72 0.82 -20.21
C ARG A 134 2.99 0.24 -20.79
N LEU A 135 3.94 -0.13 -19.93
CA LEU A 135 5.18 -0.74 -20.41
C LEU A 135 4.94 -2.10 -21.04
N PHE A 136 4.08 -2.91 -20.42
CA PHE A 136 3.75 -4.21 -21.00
C PHE A 136 2.98 -4.05 -22.31
N ALA A 137 2.07 -3.10 -22.37
CA ALA A 137 1.32 -2.86 -23.61
C ALA A 137 2.25 -2.42 -24.72
N ALA A 138 3.21 -1.55 -24.43
CA ALA A 138 4.17 -1.11 -25.43
C ALA A 138 5.05 -2.26 -25.91
N GLY A 139 5.42 -3.16 -24.99
CA GLY A 139 6.24 -4.29 -25.34
C GLY A 139 5.54 -5.29 -26.24
N LYS A 140 4.22 -5.26 -26.28
CA LYS A 140 3.46 -6.16 -27.14
C LYS A 140 3.25 -5.61 -28.55
N ALA A 141 3.51 -4.32 -28.70
CA ALA A 141 3.36 -3.70 -30.02
C ALA A 141 4.55 -4.00 -30.92
#